data_a9458e3ede9c1e5456ad8d69e06d36ee
#
_entry.id   a9458e3ede9c1e5456ad8d69e06d36ee
#
_cell.length_a   1.000
_cell.length_b   1.000
_cell.length_c   1.000
_cell.angle_alpha   90.00
_cell.angle_beta   90.00
_cell.angle_gamma   90.00
#
_symmetry.space_group_name_H-M   'P 1'
#
loop_
_entity.id
_entity.type
_entity.pdbx_description
1 polymer ?
#
loop_
_entity_poly.entity_id
_entity_poly.type
_entity_poly.pdbx_seq_one_letter_code
_entity_poly.pdbx_strand_id
1 'polypeptide(L)'
;MVFTSHKYARRQWELVDNENYLYQDLAKFDQAMVNLITSEKDYIGVNLYKYWDNSGDQVIAYGRGDLLFVFNFHPYKSFSDYGMLVQPGEYEMVLNTDSKEFGGFGLSDETIHHFTRPSEEYPDKGWLSLYIPSRSAFVLRKKPEPKKRGRKPKK
;
A
#
# COMPACT_ATOMS: atom_id res chain seq x y z
N MET A 1 -35.70 -21.10 10.85
CA MET A 1 -34.85 -21.29 12.04
C MET A 1 -34.43 -19.88 12.47
N VAL A 2 -35.00 -19.31 13.53
CA VAL A 2 -34.71 -17.95 13.99
C VAL A 2 -33.51 -18.03 14.92
N PHE A 3 -32.39 -17.49 14.50
CA PHE A 3 -31.22 -17.35 15.38
C PHE A 3 -31.49 -16.27 16.41
N THR A 4 -31.93 -16.65 17.60
CA THR A 4 -32.26 -15.75 18.72
C THR A 4 -31.05 -15.40 19.57
N SER A 5 -29.84 -15.70 19.15
CA SER A 5 -28.64 -15.40 19.94
C SER A 5 -28.06 -14.01 19.65
N HIS A 6 -28.46 -13.03 20.41
CA HIS A 6 -27.82 -11.69 20.44
C HIS A 6 -26.34 -11.73 20.82
N LYS A 7 -25.83 -12.88 21.29
CA LYS A 7 -24.45 -13.07 21.68
C LYS A 7 -23.46 -12.77 20.53
N TYR A 8 -23.80 -13.14 19.29
CA TYR A 8 -22.98 -12.93 18.12
C TYR A 8 -23.30 -11.64 17.36
N ALA A 9 -24.37 -10.93 17.75
CA ALA A 9 -24.74 -9.64 17.17
C ALA A 9 -24.03 -8.46 17.81
N ARG A 10 -23.36 -8.65 18.95
CA ARG A 10 -22.57 -7.62 19.63
C ARG A 10 -21.13 -7.64 19.15
N ARG A 11 -20.50 -6.46 19.08
CA ARG A 11 -19.04 -6.36 18.96
C ARG A 11 -18.41 -7.09 20.14
N GLN A 12 -17.55 -8.05 19.85
CA GLN A 12 -16.85 -8.85 20.86
C GLN A 12 -15.47 -8.19 21.10
N TRP A 13 -15.48 -7.11 21.88
CA TRP A 13 -14.26 -6.34 22.19
C TRP A 13 -13.20 -7.19 22.89
N GLU A 14 -13.64 -8.18 23.70
CA GLU A 14 -12.76 -9.13 24.39
C GLU A 14 -11.90 -9.96 23.47
N LEU A 15 -12.23 -10.06 22.18
CA LEU A 15 -11.38 -10.80 21.21
C LEU A 15 -10.07 -10.06 20.91
N VAL A 16 -10.07 -8.73 20.97
CA VAL A 16 -8.86 -7.93 20.78
C VAL A 16 -7.93 -8.06 21.97
N ASP A 17 -8.49 -8.23 23.18
CA ASP A 17 -7.72 -8.35 24.42
C ASP A 17 -7.17 -9.78 24.64
N ASN A 18 -7.60 -10.74 23.83
CA ASN A 18 -7.21 -12.14 23.96
C ASN A 18 -5.98 -12.47 23.11
N GLU A 19 -4.85 -12.68 23.78
CA GLU A 19 -3.55 -12.97 23.15
C GLU A 19 -3.48 -14.28 22.35
N ASN A 20 -4.46 -15.18 22.53
CA ASN A 20 -4.52 -16.43 21.77
C ASN A 20 -5.09 -16.26 20.35
N TYR A 21 -5.54 -15.05 20.00
CA TYR A 21 -6.11 -14.75 18.70
C TYR A 21 -5.33 -13.62 18.00
N LEU A 22 -5.36 -13.63 16.68
CA LEU A 22 -4.71 -12.61 15.83
C LEU A 22 -5.51 -11.30 15.69
N TYR A 23 -6.54 -11.09 16.50
CA TYR A 23 -7.36 -9.86 16.44
C TYR A 23 -6.60 -8.61 16.87
N GLN A 24 -5.57 -8.77 17.72
CA GLN A 24 -4.68 -7.65 18.09
C GLN A 24 -3.91 -7.11 16.89
N ASP A 25 -3.40 -8.01 16.03
CA ASP A 25 -2.63 -7.62 14.85
C ASP A 25 -3.53 -6.92 13.83
N LEU A 26 -4.76 -7.42 13.66
CA LEU A 26 -5.77 -6.74 12.85
C LEU A 26 -6.11 -5.36 13.39
N ALA A 27 -6.25 -5.20 14.71
CA ALA A 27 -6.55 -3.91 15.33
C ALA A 27 -5.41 -2.91 15.15
N LYS A 28 -4.14 -3.35 15.27
CA LYS A 28 -2.96 -2.52 15.00
C LYS A 28 -2.93 -2.07 13.53
N PHE A 29 -3.19 -3.01 12.60
CA PHE A 29 -3.26 -2.68 11.18
C PHE A 29 -4.36 -1.65 10.87
N ASP A 30 -5.57 -1.85 11.40
CA ASP A 30 -6.69 -0.92 11.23
C ASP A 30 -6.34 0.47 11.77
N GLN A 31 -5.73 0.55 12.94
CA GLN A 31 -5.26 1.81 13.52
C GLN A 31 -4.19 2.48 12.65
N ALA A 32 -3.21 1.72 12.14
CA ALA A 32 -2.16 2.22 11.26
C ALA A 32 -2.75 2.77 9.94
N MET A 33 -3.71 2.06 9.35
CA MET A 33 -4.42 2.48 8.15
C MET A 33 -5.21 3.79 8.39
N VAL A 34 -5.96 3.88 9.49
CA VAL A 34 -6.71 5.09 9.86
C VAL A 34 -5.76 6.26 10.08
N ASN A 35 -4.65 6.05 10.80
CA ASN A 35 -3.64 7.08 11.04
C ASN A 35 -3.01 7.57 9.72
N LEU A 36 -2.68 6.66 8.81
CA LEU A 36 -2.15 7.01 7.50
C LEU A 36 -3.14 7.92 6.74
N ILE A 37 -4.40 7.49 6.61
CA ILE A 37 -5.42 8.24 5.85
C ILE A 37 -5.70 9.60 6.48
N THR A 38 -5.76 9.69 7.80
CA THR A 38 -6.02 10.96 8.51
C THR A 38 -4.84 11.93 8.46
N SER A 39 -3.62 11.43 8.28
CA SER A 39 -2.43 12.26 8.09
C SER A 39 -2.34 12.89 6.70
N GLU A 40 -3.04 12.34 5.71
CA GLU A 40 -3.05 12.82 4.33
C GLU A 40 -4.10 13.92 4.15
N LYS A 41 -3.65 15.17 4.09
CA LYS A 41 -4.52 16.37 4.10
C LYS A 41 -5.58 16.41 3.00
N ASP A 42 -5.27 15.86 1.83
CA ASP A 42 -6.12 15.96 0.63
C ASP A 42 -6.71 14.61 0.21
N TYR A 43 -6.64 13.59 1.07
CA TYR A 43 -7.04 12.22 0.70
C TYR A 43 -8.50 12.12 0.23
N ILE A 44 -9.43 12.80 0.90
CA ILE A 44 -10.87 12.70 0.62
C ILE A 44 -11.25 13.43 -0.68
N GLY A 45 -10.58 14.54 -1.00
CA GLY A 45 -10.88 15.38 -2.17
C GLY A 45 -10.27 14.93 -3.49
N VAL A 46 -9.36 13.93 -3.48
CA VAL A 46 -8.61 13.51 -4.66
C VAL A 46 -9.24 12.28 -5.31
N ASN A 47 -9.35 12.31 -6.65
CA ASN A 47 -9.86 11.17 -7.40
C ASN A 47 -8.89 9.99 -7.36
N LEU A 48 -9.47 8.80 -7.34
CA LEU A 48 -8.74 7.56 -7.49
C LEU A 48 -8.32 7.36 -8.95
N TYR A 49 -7.07 6.96 -9.18
CA TYR A 49 -6.54 6.63 -10.50
C TYR A 49 -6.01 5.20 -10.52
N LYS A 50 -6.55 4.35 -11.40
CA LYS A 50 -6.06 2.97 -11.59
C LYS A 50 -4.81 2.99 -12.46
N TYR A 51 -3.68 2.59 -11.90
CA TYR A 51 -2.40 2.49 -12.59
C TYR A 51 -2.19 1.15 -13.26
N TRP A 52 -2.55 0.08 -12.58
CA TRP A 52 -2.28 -1.29 -13.02
C TRP A 52 -3.44 -2.22 -12.69
N ASP A 53 -3.70 -3.17 -13.57
CA ASP A 53 -4.72 -4.19 -13.39
C ASP A 53 -4.32 -5.43 -14.22
N ASN A 54 -4.01 -6.52 -13.53
CA ASN A 54 -3.69 -7.79 -14.14
C ASN A 54 -4.49 -8.90 -13.45
N SER A 55 -5.59 -9.30 -14.06
CA SER A 55 -6.47 -10.33 -13.53
C SER A 55 -5.84 -11.73 -13.55
N GLY A 56 -4.91 -12.01 -14.46
CA GLY A 56 -4.20 -13.28 -14.53
C GLY A 56 -3.23 -13.47 -13.36
N ASP A 57 -2.55 -12.40 -12.96
CA ASP A 57 -1.68 -12.39 -11.78
C ASP A 57 -2.44 -12.03 -10.49
N GLN A 58 -3.68 -11.60 -10.60
CA GLN A 58 -4.51 -11.10 -9.50
C GLN A 58 -3.86 -9.92 -8.75
N VAL A 59 -3.20 -9.03 -9.50
CA VAL A 59 -2.52 -7.84 -9.01
C VAL A 59 -3.22 -6.59 -9.49
N ILE A 60 -3.50 -5.68 -8.57
CA ILE A 60 -4.03 -4.36 -8.89
C ILE A 60 -3.22 -3.26 -8.18
N ALA A 61 -3.04 -2.12 -8.87
CA ALA A 61 -2.48 -0.93 -8.25
C ALA A 61 -3.29 0.31 -8.63
N TYR A 62 -3.55 1.15 -7.64
CA TYR A 62 -4.20 2.43 -7.83
C TYR A 62 -3.57 3.51 -6.96
N GLY A 63 -3.66 4.76 -7.42
CA GLY A 63 -3.17 5.91 -6.71
C GLY A 63 -4.28 6.83 -6.23
N ARG A 64 -4.03 7.51 -5.13
CA ARG A 64 -4.85 8.59 -4.61
C ARG A 64 -3.97 9.62 -3.92
N GLY A 65 -3.88 10.82 -4.49
CA GLY A 65 -2.88 11.79 -4.07
C GLY A 65 -1.47 11.27 -4.30
N ASP A 66 -0.63 11.38 -3.29
CA ASP A 66 0.75 10.86 -3.32
C ASP A 66 0.85 9.40 -2.88
N LEU A 67 -0.27 8.76 -2.54
CA LEU A 67 -0.30 7.36 -2.14
C LEU A 67 -0.55 6.44 -3.34
N LEU A 68 0.25 5.37 -3.43
CA LEU A 68 0.11 4.26 -4.35
C LEU A 68 -0.23 3.00 -3.56
N PHE A 69 -1.39 2.43 -3.82
CA PHE A 69 -1.88 1.19 -3.22
C PHE A 69 -1.62 0.04 -4.18
N VAL A 70 -0.98 -1.02 -3.70
CA VAL A 70 -0.66 -2.21 -4.48
C VAL A 70 -1.19 -3.43 -3.74
N PHE A 71 -1.95 -4.28 -4.45
CA PHE A 71 -2.54 -5.50 -3.89
C PHE A 71 -2.14 -6.71 -4.72
N ASN A 72 -1.70 -7.76 -4.05
CA ASN A 72 -1.56 -9.08 -4.61
C ASN A 72 -2.60 -10.01 -3.95
N PHE A 73 -3.67 -10.30 -4.66
CA PHE A 73 -4.73 -11.20 -4.20
C PHE A 73 -4.44 -12.67 -4.52
N HIS A 74 -3.31 -12.96 -5.20
CA HIS A 74 -3.00 -14.34 -5.56
C HIS A 74 -2.71 -15.17 -4.29
N PRO A 75 -3.38 -16.34 -4.11
CA PRO A 75 -3.30 -17.09 -2.86
C PRO A 75 -1.94 -17.72 -2.59
N TYR A 76 -1.12 -17.97 -3.62
CA TYR A 76 0.14 -18.71 -3.49
C TYR A 76 1.32 -18.07 -4.23
N LYS A 77 1.07 -17.14 -5.18
CA LYS A 77 2.13 -16.62 -6.05
C LYS A 77 2.67 -15.30 -5.51
N SER A 78 3.95 -15.31 -5.16
CA SER A 78 4.74 -14.11 -4.89
C SER A 78 5.52 -13.72 -6.13
N PHE A 79 5.79 -12.44 -6.31
CA PHE A 79 6.51 -11.90 -7.46
C PHE A 79 7.77 -11.18 -6.98
N SER A 80 8.94 -11.58 -7.50
CA SER A 80 10.23 -11.05 -7.04
C SER A 80 10.61 -9.69 -7.66
N ASP A 81 10.06 -9.35 -8.81
CA ASP A 81 10.36 -8.12 -9.56
C ASP A 81 9.15 -7.73 -10.41
N TYR A 82 8.03 -7.44 -9.75
CA TYR A 82 6.79 -7.13 -10.44
C TYR A 82 6.78 -5.69 -10.93
N GLY A 83 6.86 -5.52 -12.25
CA GLY A 83 6.85 -4.22 -12.90
C GLY A 83 5.44 -3.69 -13.12
N MET A 84 5.22 -2.42 -12.79
CA MET A 84 3.97 -1.71 -13.09
C MET A 84 4.24 -0.27 -13.48
N LEU A 85 3.39 0.26 -14.37
CA LEU A 85 3.49 1.66 -14.82
C LEU A 85 2.76 2.59 -13.84
N VAL A 86 3.52 3.47 -13.21
CA VAL A 86 3.02 4.44 -12.22
C VAL A 86 3.53 5.85 -12.54
N GLN A 87 3.20 6.84 -11.73
CA GLN A 87 3.83 8.16 -11.85
C GLN A 87 5.35 8.07 -11.62
N PRO A 88 6.17 8.79 -12.41
CA PRO A 88 7.60 8.81 -12.19
C PRO A 88 7.96 9.40 -10.84
N GLY A 89 8.96 8.81 -10.17
CA GLY A 89 9.46 9.36 -8.91
C GLY A 89 10.10 8.33 -7.99
N GLU A 90 10.35 8.76 -6.79
CA GLU A 90 10.82 7.96 -5.67
C GLU A 90 9.62 7.62 -4.76
N TYR A 91 9.57 6.38 -4.31
CA TYR A 91 8.52 5.84 -3.46
C TYR A 91 9.13 5.23 -2.20
N GLU A 92 8.51 5.49 -1.06
CA GLU A 92 8.80 4.83 0.22
C GLU A 92 7.56 4.03 0.67
N MET A 93 7.79 2.86 1.25
CA MET A 93 6.71 2.05 1.81
C MET A 93 6.25 2.66 3.14
N VAL A 94 4.94 2.92 3.27
CA VAL A 94 4.36 3.55 4.45
C VAL A 94 3.36 2.66 5.17
N LEU A 95 2.90 1.60 4.53
CA LEU A 95 2.07 0.56 5.15
C LEU A 95 2.27 -0.75 4.41
N ASN A 96 2.41 -1.86 5.16
CA ASN A 96 2.65 -3.18 4.62
C ASN A 96 1.92 -4.24 5.44
N THR A 97 0.97 -4.96 4.83
CA THR A 97 0.25 -6.04 5.52
C THR A 97 1.12 -7.24 5.87
N ASP A 98 2.31 -7.39 5.22
CA ASP A 98 3.27 -8.46 5.50
C ASP A 98 4.24 -8.09 6.66
N SER A 99 4.11 -6.89 7.24
CA SER A 99 4.90 -6.49 8.41
C SER A 99 4.65 -7.42 9.59
N LYS A 100 5.72 -7.75 10.32
CA LYS A 100 5.64 -8.56 11.55
C LYS A 100 4.80 -7.87 12.63
N GLU A 101 4.72 -6.55 12.60
CA GLU A 101 3.89 -5.76 13.51
C GLU A 101 2.40 -6.11 13.39
N PHE A 102 1.97 -6.54 12.19
CA PHE A 102 0.58 -6.91 11.87
C PHE A 102 0.39 -8.43 11.74
N GLY A 103 1.33 -9.22 12.26
CA GLY A 103 1.26 -10.68 12.18
C GLY A 103 1.71 -11.26 10.84
N GLY A 104 2.31 -10.45 9.97
CA GLY A 104 2.88 -10.88 8.69
C GLY A 104 4.23 -11.59 8.84
N PHE A 105 4.75 -12.06 7.72
CA PHE A 105 6.03 -12.81 7.68
C PHE A 105 7.26 -11.91 7.59
N GLY A 106 7.09 -10.63 7.23
CA GLY A 106 8.19 -9.68 7.06
C GLY A 106 9.11 -10.04 5.89
N LEU A 107 8.53 -10.48 4.78
CA LEU A 107 9.26 -10.87 3.57
C LEU A 107 9.70 -9.65 2.75
N SER A 108 9.04 -8.51 2.93
CA SER A 108 9.34 -7.26 2.25
C SER A 108 10.10 -6.31 3.17
N ASP A 109 11.20 -5.76 2.68
CA ASP A 109 11.99 -4.76 3.40
C ASP A 109 11.35 -3.37 3.22
N GLU A 110 10.80 -2.83 4.30
CA GLU A 110 10.10 -1.55 4.34
C GLU A 110 11.06 -0.35 4.31
N THR A 111 12.36 -0.58 4.52
CA THR A 111 13.38 0.49 4.56
C THR A 111 13.88 0.87 3.16
N ILE A 112 13.56 0.06 2.15
CA ILE A 112 14.03 0.28 0.78
C ILE A 112 13.19 1.38 0.11
N HIS A 113 13.89 2.32 -0.50
CA HIS A 113 13.29 3.30 -1.40
C HIS A 113 13.26 2.76 -2.82
N HIS A 114 12.11 2.86 -3.45
CA HIS A 114 11.88 2.38 -4.80
C HIS A 114 11.89 3.54 -5.80
N PHE A 115 12.62 3.38 -6.88
CA PHE A 115 12.73 4.39 -7.94
C PHE A 115 12.11 3.88 -9.22
N THR A 116 11.35 4.71 -9.90
CA THR A 116 10.84 4.37 -11.22
C THR A 116 11.93 4.50 -12.28
N ARG A 117 11.92 3.57 -13.25
CA ARG A 117 12.72 3.68 -14.47
C ARG A 117 11.87 4.36 -15.56
N PRO A 118 12.45 5.22 -16.41
CA PRO A 118 11.71 5.83 -17.51
C PRO A 118 11.05 4.78 -18.41
N SER A 119 9.88 5.09 -18.93
CA SER A 119 9.21 4.31 -19.96
C SER A 119 9.38 5.01 -21.31
N GLU A 120 9.84 4.30 -22.32
CA GLU A 120 9.95 4.84 -23.68
C GLU A 120 8.57 4.98 -24.33
N GLU A 121 7.65 4.07 -24.02
CA GLU A 121 6.30 4.04 -24.60
C GLU A 121 5.37 5.08 -23.94
N TYR A 122 5.57 5.35 -22.63
CA TYR A 122 4.73 6.26 -21.83
C TYR A 122 5.61 7.30 -21.14
N PRO A 123 5.91 8.44 -21.80
CA PRO A 123 6.86 9.44 -21.27
C PRO A 123 6.41 10.09 -19.94
N ASP A 124 5.10 10.07 -19.64
CA ASP A 124 4.49 10.58 -18.42
C ASP A 124 4.45 9.55 -17.28
N LYS A 125 4.92 8.31 -17.54
CA LYS A 125 4.95 7.21 -16.57
C LYS A 125 6.34 6.61 -16.42
N GLY A 126 6.52 5.89 -15.32
CA GLY A 126 7.73 5.14 -15.04
C GLY A 126 7.41 3.70 -14.61
N TRP A 127 8.30 2.79 -14.92
CA TRP A 127 8.26 1.42 -14.45
C TRP A 127 8.74 1.34 -13.00
N LEU A 128 7.85 0.97 -12.10
CA LEU A 128 8.16 0.64 -10.72
C LEU A 128 8.20 -0.87 -10.57
N SER A 129 9.30 -1.41 -10.05
CA SER A 129 9.46 -2.83 -9.76
C SER A 129 9.45 -3.08 -8.27
N LEU A 130 8.63 -4.04 -7.82
CA LEU A 130 8.46 -4.39 -6.41
C LEU A 130 8.53 -5.91 -6.21
N TYR A 131 9.05 -6.33 -5.06
CA TYR A 131 8.74 -7.65 -4.53
C TYR A 131 7.37 -7.60 -3.86
N ILE A 132 6.43 -8.42 -4.32
CA ILE A 132 5.08 -8.48 -3.77
C ILE A 132 4.74 -9.91 -3.36
N PRO A 133 4.73 -10.22 -2.05
CA PRO A 133 4.33 -11.52 -1.54
C PRO A 133 2.88 -11.86 -1.90
N SER A 134 2.56 -13.15 -1.90
CA SER A 134 1.18 -13.59 -2.05
C SER A 134 0.30 -13.07 -0.91
N ARG A 135 -0.95 -12.72 -1.19
CA ARG A 135 -1.94 -12.23 -0.21
C ARG A 135 -1.44 -11.02 0.59
N SER A 136 -0.75 -10.10 -0.07
CA SER A 136 -0.24 -8.89 0.57
C SER A 136 -0.79 -7.62 -0.07
N ALA A 137 -0.77 -6.55 0.70
CA ALA A 137 -1.08 -5.22 0.25
C ALA A 137 -0.05 -4.23 0.77
N PHE A 138 0.35 -3.29 -0.07
CA PHE A 138 1.27 -2.21 0.28
C PHE A 138 0.66 -0.86 0.00
N VAL A 139 1.04 0.11 0.80
CA VAL A 139 0.87 1.52 0.47
C VAL A 139 2.24 2.16 0.41
N LEU A 140 2.56 2.73 -0.75
CA LEU A 140 3.77 3.49 -0.96
C LEU A 140 3.42 4.97 -1.09
N ARG A 141 4.26 5.84 -0.53
CA ARG A 141 4.15 7.29 -0.67
C ARG A 141 5.17 7.77 -1.69
N LYS A 142 4.69 8.53 -2.67
CA LYS A 142 5.57 9.23 -3.60
C LYS A 142 6.21 10.42 -2.90
N LYS A 143 7.54 10.51 -2.96
CA LYS A 143 8.25 11.65 -2.43
C LYS A 143 8.10 12.86 -3.33
N PRO A 144 7.99 14.07 -2.77
CA PRO A 144 7.96 15.30 -3.55
C PRO A 144 9.28 15.46 -4.31
N GLU A 145 9.20 15.84 -5.58
CA GLU A 145 10.40 16.15 -6.36
C GLU A 145 11.17 17.30 -5.71
N PRO A 146 12.52 17.20 -5.63
CA PRO A 146 13.32 18.29 -5.13
C PRO A 146 13.10 19.52 -6.02
N LYS A 147 12.69 20.65 -5.43
CA LYS A 147 12.51 21.91 -6.15
C LYS A 147 13.80 22.23 -6.91
N LYS A 148 13.74 22.27 -8.25
CA LYS A 148 14.89 22.71 -9.09
C LYS A 148 15.32 24.08 -8.59
N ARG A 149 16.54 24.17 -8.02
CA ARG A 149 17.12 25.45 -7.64
C ARG A 149 17.22 26.28 -8.91
N GLY A 150 16.44 27.35 -8.99
CA GLY A 150 16.49 28.30 -10.11
C GLY A 150 17.92 28.77 -10.32
N ARG A 151 18.46 28.61 -11.53
CA ARG A 151 19.74 29.21 -11.91
C ARG A 151 19.60 30.70 -11.71
N LYS A 152 20.38 31.31 -10.78
CA LYS A 152 20.49 32.76 -10.68
C LYS A 152 20.94 33.29 -12.03
N PRO A 153 20.31 34.33 -12.59
CA PRO A 153 20.80 34.95 -13.81
C PRO A 153 22.24 35.52 -13.54
N LYS A 154 23.18 35.15 -14.38
CA LYS A 154 24.49 35.76 -14.38
C LYS A 154 24.31 37.22 -14.75
N LYS A 155 24.75 38.14 -13.85
CA LYS A 155 24.93 39.56 -14.17
C LYS A 155 26.10 39.72 -15.12
#